data_3c4e3acdd942e4c071d98fe52e36e500
#
_entry.id   3c4e3acdd942e4c071d98fe52e36e500
#
_cell.length_a   1.000
_cell.length_b   1.000
_cell.length_c   1.000
_cell.angle_alpha   90.00
_cell.angle_beta   90.00
_cell.angle_gamma   90.00
#
_symmetry.space_group_name_H-M   'P 1'
#
loop_
_entity.id
_entity.type
_entity.pdbx_description
1 polymer ?
#
loop_
_entity_poly.entity_id
_entity_poly.type
_entity_poly.pdbx_seq_one_letter_code
_entity_poly.pdbx_strand_id
1 'polypeptide(L)'
;RYAEGRCREYGRRGVPPDLEALAREHPVKTVANVKSWDECRAAVRNGYPVAVCSDQGFAMRRDADGFCRPQGSWPHCLAIVGVKGKPREGAFILNSWGGSAHTGPGGAGSPSPAGFWADAAVVDRMLRQGDSWAFSGFVGFPARKLDWYAGRRSRPDAARLALLPTDRRLP
;
A
#
# COMPACT_ATOMS: atom_id res chain seq x y z
N ARG A 1 -7.96 16.26 15.09
CA ARG A 1 -7.69 15.28 16.18
C ARG A 1 -8.40 13.97 15.84
N TYR A 2 -7.67 12.85 15.91
CA TYR A 2 -8.25 11.51 15.81
C TYR A 2 -9.31 11.30 16.89
N ALA A 3 -10.52 10.92 16.48
CA ALA A 3 -11.64 10.65 17.38
C ALA A 3 -12.13 9.21 17.15
N GLU A 4 -11.67 8.29 18.00
CA GLU A 4 -11.94 6.85 17.86
C GLU A 4 -13.45 6.53 17.76
N GLY A 5 -14.28 7.20 18.55
CA GLY A 5 -15.73 7.03 18.50
C GLY A 5 -16.33 7.34 17.13
N ARG A 6 -15.88 8.45 16.49
CA ARG A 6 -16.32 8.80 15.14
C ARG A 6 -15.84 7.80 14.09
N CYS A 7 -14.63 7.31 14.19
CA CYS A 7 -14.11 6.32 13.24
C CYS A 7 -14.88 5.00 13.29
N ARG A 8 -15.34 4.58 14.47
CA ARG A 8 -16.21 3.39 14.61
C ARG A 8 -17.59 3.59 13.98
N GLU A 9 -18.14 4.80 14.06
CA GLU A 9 -19.42 5.12 13.44
C GLU A 9 -19.34 5.15 11.91
N TYR A 10 -18.24 5.70 11.35
CA TYR A 10 -18.03 5.72 9.90
C TYR A 10 -17.94 4.31 9.30
N GLY A 11 -17.34 3.35 10.01
CA GLY A 11 -17.32 1.96 9.59
C GLY A 11 -18.68 1.26 9.56
N ARG A 12 -19.67 1.79 10.31
CA ARG A 12 -21.02 1.19 10.40
C ARG A 12 -22.06 1.90 9.55
N ARG A 13 -21.95 3.21 9.39
CA ARG A 13 -23.00 4.07 8.81
C ARG A 13 -22.55 4.87 7.59
N GLY A 14 -21.29 4.72 7.18
CA GLY A 14 -20.70 5.53 6.12
C GLY A 14 -20.33 6.94 6.58
N VAL A 15 -20.02 7.79 5.62
CA VAL A 15 -19.64 9.19 5.89
C VAL A 15 -20.87 9.95 6.42
N PRO A 16 -20.75 10.70 7.53
CA PRO A 16 -21.84 11.53 8.02
C PRO A 16 -22.25 12.58 6.98
N PRO A 17 -23.57 12.93 6.91
CA PRO A 17 -24.07 13.87 5.91
C PRO A 17 -23.40 15.25 5.94
N ASP A 18 -22.98 15.72 7.12
CA ASP A 18 -22.24 16.99 7.29
C ASP A 18 -20.82 16.97 6.69
N LEU A 19 -20.22 15.80 6.57
CA LEU A 19 -18.90 15.61 5.96
C LEU A 19 -18.97 15.17 4.50
N GLU A 20 -20.13 14.76 4.00
CA GLU A 20 -20.28 14.25 2.63
C GLU A 20 -19.98 15.34 1.59
N ALA A 21 -20.39 16.59 1.83
CA ALA A 21 -20.08 17.72 0.96
C ALA A 21 -18.58 17.92 0.82
N LEU A 22 -17.85 17.90 1.94
CA LEU A 22 -16.39 18.01 1.96
C LEU A 22 -15.71 16.80 1.29
N ALA A 23 -16.21 15.58 1.52
CA ALA A 23 -15.67 14.37 0.91
C ALA A 23 -15.82 14.40 -0.62
N ARG A 24 -16.88 14.98 -1.15
CA ARG A 24 -17.11 15.16 -2.60
C ARG A 24 -16.12 16.11 -3.25
N GLU A 25 -15.50 17.02 -2.51
CA GLU A 25 -14.43 17.88 -3.01
C GLU A 25 -13.11 17.12 -3.24
N HIS A 26 -12.97 15.94 -2.64
CA HIS A 26 -11.78 15.10 -2.71
C HIS A 26 -12.07 13.69 -3.29
N PRO A 27 -12.71 13.59 -4.46
CA PRO A 27 -13.09 12.29 -5.00
C PRO A 27 -11.88 11.49 -5.43
N VAL A 28 -11.94 10.18 -5.23
CA VAL A 28 -11.08 9.21 -5.89
C VAL A 28 -11.61 8.98 -7.30
N LYS A 29 -10.80 9.26 -8.33
CA LYS A 29 -11.25 9.19 -9.71
C LYS A 29 -11.27 7.77 -10.28
N THR A 30 -10.33 6.95 -9.86
CA THR A 30 -10.18 5.59 -10.40
C THR A 30 -9.83 4.63 -9.27
N VAL A 31 -10.54 3.51 -9.26
CA VAL A 31 -10.31 2.40 -8.34
C VAL A 31 -10.18 1.13 -9.17
N ALA A 32 -9.17 0.31 -8.86
CA ALA A 32 -8.96 -0.97 -9.51
C ALA A 32 -8.85 -2.08 -8.47
N ASN A 33 -9.60 -3.15 -8.65
CA ASN A 33 -9.50 -4.32 -7.79
C ASN A 33 -8.15 -5.03 -8.03
N VAL A 34 -7.46 -5.40 -6.97
CA VAL A 34 -6.13 -6.02 -6.97
C VAL A 34 -6.26 -7.43 -6.39
N LYS A 35 -5.99 -8.45 -7.20
CA LYS A 35 -6.25 -9.86 -6.86
C LYS A 35 -5.01 -10.72 -6.76
N SER A 36 -3.83 -10.18 -7.10
CA SER A 36 -2.58 -10.93 -7.12
C SER A 36 -1.39 -10.10 -6.67
N TRP A 37 -0.32 -10.77 -6.26
CA TRP A 37 0.95 -10.13 -5.94
C TRP A 37 1.51 -9.31 -7.10
N ASP A 38 1.42 -9.82 -8.33
CA ASP A 38 1.94 -9.12 -9.52
C ASP A 38 1.18 -7.81 -9.79
N GLU A 39 -0.14 -7.82 -9.65
CA GLU A 39 -0.96 -6.61 -9.77
C GLU A 39 -0.65 -5.60 -8.65
N CYS A 40 -0.53 -6.06 -7.41
CA CYS A 40 -0.15 -5.22 -6.28
C CYS A 40 1.22 -4.59 -6.50
N ARG A 41 2.20 -5.38 -6.91
CA ARG A 41 3.55 -4.92 -7.21
C ARG A 41 3.56 -3.88 -8.33
N ALA A 42 2.76 -4.09 -9.38
CA ALA A 42 2.61 -3.15 -10.47
C ALA A 42 1.96 -1.84 -10.00
N ALA A 43 0.87 -1.90 -9.23
CA ALA A 43 0.20 -0.73 -8.68
C ALA A 43 1.15 0.12 -7.83
N VAL A 44 1.81 -0.49 -6.85
CA VAL A 44 2.70 0.23 -5.92
C VAL A 44 3.92 0.82 -6.65
N ARG A 45 4.51 0.11 -7.61
CA ARG A 45 5.63 0.64 -8.43
C ARG A 45 5.23 1.82 -9.30
N ASN A 46 3.97 1.91 -9.68
CA ASN A 46 3.41 3.06 -10.38
C ASN A 46 2.99 4.20 -9.43
N GLY A 47 3.24 4.06 -8.13
CA GLY A 47 2.96 5.08 -7.12
C GLY A 47 1.52 5.07 -6.61
N TYR A 48 0.79 3.97 -6.80
CA TYR A 48 -0.58 3.81 -6.29
C TYR A 48 -0.59 2.92 -5.06
N PRO A 49 -1.04 3.41 -3.91
CA PRO A 49 -1.22 2.58 -2.73
C PRO A 49 -2.35 1.58 -2.95
N VAL A 50 -2.27 0.45 -2.25
CA VAL A 50 -3.31 -0.58 -2.25
C VAL A 50 -3.90 -0.69 -0.86
N ALA A 51 -5.20 -0.43 -0.71
CA ALA A 51 -5.93 -0.85 0.47
C ALA A 51 -6.16 -2.37 0.37
N VAL A 52 -5.63 -3.13 1.31
CA VAL A 52 -5.80 -4.57 1.41
C VAL A 52 -6.66 -4.89 2.61
N CYS A 53 -7.86 -5.40 2.37
CA CYS A 53 -8.77 -5.86 3.40
C CYS A 53 -8.76 -7.39 3.42
N SER A 54 -8.46 -7.97 4.57
CA SER A 54 -8.34 -9.42 4.73
C SER A 54 -8.52 -9.82 6.19
N ASP A 55 -8.60 -11.11 6.44
CA ASP A 55 -8.59 -11.68 7.78
C ASP A 55 -7.18 -12.07 8.26
N GLN A 56 -6.15 -11.82 7.47
CA GLN A 56 -4.78 -12.21 7.81
C GLN A 56 -4.23 -11.39 8.97
N GLY A 57 -3.95 -12.04 10.07
CA GLY A 57 -3.23 -11.48 11.22
C GLY A 57 -1.71 -11.63 11.10
N PHE A 58 -0.99 -10.80 11.84
CA PHE A 58 0.48 -10.78 11.87
C PHE A 58 1.00 -10.69 13.30
N ALA A 59 2.17 -11.23 13.54
CA ALA A 59 2.88 -11.03 14.80
C ALA A 59 3.16 -9.53 15.02
N MET A 60 3.11 -9.09 16.28
CA MET A 60 3.37 -7.70 16.66
C MET A 60 4.87 -7.36 16.71
N ARG A 61 5.74 -8.35 16.47
CA ARG A 61 7.20 -8.15 16.46
C ARG A 61 7.76 -8.46 15.08
N ARG A 62 8.55 -7.53 14.58
CA ARG A 62 9.32 -7.67 13.35
C ARG A 62 10.56 -8.53 13.58
N ASP A 63 10.95 -9.29 12.59
CA ASP A 63 12.25 -9.98 12.53
C ASP A 63 13.40 -9.00 12.19
N ALA A 64 14.63 -9.52 12.04
CA ALA A 64 15.81 -8.71 11.74
C ALA A 64 15.69 -7.93 10.43
N ASP A 65 14.92 -8.44 9.47
CA ASP A 65 14.69 -7.82 8.15
C ASP A 65 13.49 -6.87 8.15
N GLY A 66 12.81 -6.71 9.27
CA GLY A 66 11.63 -5.87 9.42
C GLY A 66 10.32 -6.55 9.02
N PHE A 67 10.29 -7.86 8.82
CA PHE A 67 9.08 -8.61 8.47
C PHE A 67 8.32 -9.06 9.71
N CYS A 68 6.99 -9.01 9.63
CA CYS A 68 6.11 -9.68 10.56
C CYS A 68 5.62 -11.00 9.98
N ARG A 69 5.78 -12.09 10.73
CA ARG A 69 5.25 -13.40 10.33
C ARG A 69 3.72 -13.41 10.40
N PRO A 70 3.03 -14.17 9.54
CA PRO A 70 1.60 -14.39 9.66
C PRO A 70 1.27 -15.04 11.01
N GLN A 71 0.27 -14.50 11.72
CA GLN A 71 -0.17 -15.00 13.02
C GLN A 71 -1.59 -14.55 13.33
N GLY A 72 -2.46 -15.51 13.63
CA GLY A 72 -3.84 -15.24 14.00
C GLY A 72 -4.69 -14.72 12.85
N SER A 73 -5.87 -14.23 13.19
CA SER A 73 -6.83 -13.66 12.26
C SER A 73 -7.29 -12.29 12.75
N TRP A 74 -7.21 -11.28 11.88
CA TRP A 74 -7.71 -9.92 12.13
C TRP A 74 -8.53 -9.45 10.94
N PRO A 75 -9.84 -9.46 10.99
CA PRO A 75 -10.64 -8.76 9.99
C PRO A 75 -10.28 -7.26 9.99
N HIS A 76 -9.42 -6.84 9.06
CA HIS A 76 -8.84 -5.50 9.08
C HIS A 76 -8.42 -5.04 7.68
N CYS A 77 -8.47 -3.73 7.46
CA CYS A 77 -7.94 -3.09 6.25
C CYS A 77 -6.62 -2.38 6.57
N LEU A 78 -5.62 -2.65 5.75
CA LEU A 78 -4.27 -2.12 5.85
C LEU A 78 -3.87 -1.42 4.54
N ALA A 79 -2.85 -0.59 4.56
CA ALA A 79 -2.36 0.08 3.36
C ALA A 79 -1.01 -0.48 2.92
N ILE A 80 -0.93 -1.02 1.71
CA ILE A 80 0.34 -1.37 1.08
C ILE A 80 0.88 -0.15 0.35
N VAL A 81 2.07 0.32 0.74
CA VAL A 81 2.69 1.54 0.21
C VAL A 81 4.09 1.33 -0.32
N GLY A 82 4.64 0.13 -0.21
CA GLY A 82 5.96 -0.21 -0.70
C GLY A 82 6.05 -1.66 -1.14
N VAL A 83 6.95 -1.96 -2.05
CA VAL A 83 7.29 -3.31 -2.47
C VAL A 83 8.80 -3.45 -2.60
N LYS A 84 9.33 -4.60 -2.20
CA LYS A 84 10.72 -4.96 -2.44
C LYS A 84 10.83 -6.32 -3.14
N GLY A 85 11.91 -6.46 -3.89
CA GLY A 85 12.25 -7.69 -4.61
C GLY A 85 13.22 -8.57 -3.81
N LYS A 86 13.89 -9.49 -4.54
CA LYS A 86 14.89 -10.41 -3.99
C LYS A 86 15.95 -9.70 -3.13
N PRO A 87 16.57 -10.37 -2.14
CA PRO A 87 16.43 -11.82 -1.88
C PRO A 87 15.12 -12.22 -1.18
N ARG A 88 14.43 -11.32 -0.46
CA ARG A 88 13.14 -11.59 0.18
C ARG A 88 12.09 -10.63 -0.34
N GLU A 89 11.24 -11.13 -1.22
CA GLU A 89 10.17 -10.33 -1.80
C GLU A 89 9.04 -10.07 -0.80
N GLY A 90 8.51 -8.86 -0.81
CA GLY A 90 7.42 -8.50 0.09
C GLY A 90 6.86 -7.11 -0.13
N ALA A 91 5.77 -6.84 0.58
CA ALA A 91 5.13 -5.53 0.64
C ALA A 91 5.37 -4.85 1.99
N PHE A 92 5.55 -3.53 1.95
CA PHE A 92 5.50 -2.72 3.15
C PHE A 92 4.06 -2.32 3.44
N ILE A 93 3.58 -2.77 4.58
CA ILE A 93 2.21 -2.56 5.04
C ILE A 93 2.22 -1.52 6.15
N LEU A 94 1.45 -0.44 5.98
CA LEU A 94 1.14 0.52 7.03
C LEU A 94 -0.07 0.05 7.82
N ASN A 95 0.07 0.07 9.14
CA ASN A 95 -1.01 -0.19 10.08
C ASN A 95 -1.47 1.13 10.73
N SER A 96 -2.75 1.24 11.04
CA SER A 96 -3.36 2.42 11.66
C SER A 96 -3.23 2.46 13.19
N TRP A 97 -2.54 1.50 13.81
CA TRP A 97 -2.44 1.35 15.27
C TRP A 97 -1.30 2.14 15.91
N GLY A 98 -0.62 2.99 15.13
CA GLY A 98 0.45 3.85 15.59
C GLY A 98 1.86 3.23 15.49
N GLY A 99 2.88 4.06 15.69
CA GLY A 99 4.28 3.69 15.45
C GLY A 99 4.87 2.67 16.45
N SER A 100 4.20 2.43 17.56
CA SER A 100 4.60 1.46 18.59
C SER A 100 3.90 0.10 18.47
N ALA A 101 2.94 -0.04 17.56
CA ALA A 101 2.16 -1.27 17.43
C ALA A 101 3.00 -2.47 17.02
N HIS A 102 3.96 -2.27 16.12
CA HIS A 102 4.88 -3.32 15.69
C HIS A 102 6.29 -3.03 16.21
N THR A 103 6.75 -3.82 17.16
CA THR A 103 8.07 -3.67 17.78
C THR A 103 9.18 -4.37 17.00
N GLY A 104 10.44 -4.13 17.37
CA GLY A 104 11.61 -4.74 16.73
C GLY A 104 12.20 -3.88 15.59
N PRO A 105 13.23 -4.39 14.91
CA PRO A 105 13.93 -3.64 13.87
C PRO A 105 13.00 -3.24 12.72
N GLY A 106 13.23 -2.05 12.13
CA GLY A 106 12.50 -1.62 10.93
C GLY A 106 12.90 -2.36 9.66
N GLY A 107 14.08 -2.98 9.67
CA GLY A 107 14.72 -3.49 8.46
C GLY A 107 15.28 -2.37 7.59
N ALA A 108 16.21 -2.70 6.70
CA ALA A 108 16.76 -1.75 5.74
C ALA A 108 15.67 -1.25 4.78
N GLY A 109 15.56 0.07 4.63
CA GLY A 109 14.58 0.70 3.75
C GLY A 109 13.14 0.67 4.26
N SER A 110 12.92 0.51 5.58
CA SER A 110 11.59 0.61 6.15
C SER A 110 11.04 2.04 6.04
N PRO A 111 9.94 2.28 5.34
CA PRO A 111 9.40 3.63 5.12
C PRO A 111 8.83 4.29 6.39
N SER A 112 8.43 3.53 7.40
CA SER A 112 7.76 4.05 8.58
C SER A 112 7.85 3.10 9.78
N PRO A 113 7.97 3.62 11.02
CA PRO A 113 7.85 2.79 12.23
C PRO A 113 6.44 2.22 12.44
N ALA A 114 5.40 2.82 11.83
CA ALA A 114 4.02 2.36 11.95
C ALA A 114 3.69 1.17 11.04
N GLY A 115 4.66 0.65 10.30
CA GLY A 115 4.45 -0.45 9.37
C GLY A 115 5.43 -1.60 9.55
N PHE A 116 5.27 -2.58 8.70
CA PHE A 116 6.11 -3.78 8.66
C PHE A 116 6.15 -4.36 7.25
N TRP A 117 7.15 -5.16 6.99
CA TRP A 117 7.21 -5.96 5.77
C TRP A 117 6.45 -7.27 5.94
N ALA A 118 5.71 -7.66 4.92
CA ALA A 118 5.06 -8.97 4.82
C ALA A 118 5.57 -9.71 3.58
N ASP A 119 5.80 -11.00 3.70
CA ASP A 119 6.26 -11.83 2.58
C ASP A 119 5.26 -11.83 1.42
N ALA A 120 5.75 -11.80 0.18
CA ALA A 120 4.95 -11.74 -1.04
C ALA A 120 3.87 -12.83 -1.12
N ALA A 121 4.19 -14.05 -0.71
CA ALA A 121 3.24 -15.17 -0.69
C ALA A 121 2.09 -14.97 0.32
N VAL A 122 2.35 -14.27 1.43
CA VAL A 122 1.31 -13.91 2.41
C VAL A 122 0.41 -12.85 1.82
N VAL A 123 1.01 -11.81 1.23
CA VAL A 123 0.26 -10.71 0.57
C VAL A 123 -0.61 -11.26 -0.56
N ASP A 124 -0.10 -12.16 -1.39
CA ASP A 124 -0.89 -12.78 -2.46
C ASP A 124 -2.14 -13.50 -1.93
N ARG A 125 -2.03 -14.22 -0.80
CA ARG A 125 -3.19 -14.83 -0.14
C ARG A 125 -4.20 -13.81 0.39
N MET A 126 -3.72 -12.68 0.93
CA MET A 126 -4.59 -11.58 1.36
C MET A 126 -5.39 -11.01 0.19
N LEU A 127 -4.71 -10.74 -0.93
CA LEU A 127 -5.31 -10.17 -2.13
C LEU A 127 -6.36 -11.12 -2.76
N ARG A 128 -6.13 -12.41 -2.69
CA ARG A 128 -7.08 -13.44 -3.18
C ARG A 128 -8.39 -13.50 -2.39
N GLN A 129 -8.48 -12.87 -1.22
CA GLN A 129 -9.74 -12.72 -0.51
C GLN A 129 -10.71 -11.75 -1.22
N GLY A 130 -10.22 -10.95 -2.18
CA GLY A 130 -11.05 -10.26 -3.15
C GLY A 130 -11.47 -8.83 -2.76
N ASP A 131 -11.16 -8.37 -1.55
CA ASP A 131 -11.46 -7.01 -1.09
C ASP A 131 -10.17 -6.18 -0.97
N SER A 132 -9.51 -5.96 -2.11
CA SER A 132 -8.29 -5.16 -2.17
C SER A 132 -8.31 -4.24 -3.37
N TRP A 133 -7.96 -2.96 -3.15
CA TRP A 133 -8.19 -1.90 -4.11
C TRP A 133 -6.99 -0.96 -4.22
N ALA A 134 -6.54 -0.72 -5.45
CA ALA A 134 -5.60 0.33 -5.79
C ALA A 134 -6.34 1.62 -6.14
N PHE A 135 -5.85 2.74 -5.64
CA PHE A 135 -6.47 4.05 -5.85
C PHE A 135 -5.58 4.92 -6.73
N SER A 136 -6.18 5.57 -7.72
CA SER A 136 -5.49 6.50 -8.60
C SER A 136 -6.34 7.73 -8.88
N GLY A 137 -5.68 8.83 -9.29
CA GLY A 137 -6.37 10.00 -9.77
C GLY A 137 -7.10 10.78 -8.67
N PHE A 138 -6.37 11.20 -7.64
CA PHE A 138 -6.88 12.15 -6.66
C PHE A 138 -6.93 13.57 -7.25
N VAL A 139 -7.92 14.37 -6.86
CA VAL A 139 -7.98 15.79 -7.21
C VAL A 139 -6.73 16.49 -6.67
N GLY A 140 -6.07 17.30 -7.52
CA GLY A 140 -4.83 18.00 -7.17
C GLY A 140 -3.55 17.20 -7.41
N PHE A 141 -3.64 15.93 -7.84
CA PHE A 141 -2.48 15.13 -8.21
C PHE A 141 -2.48 14.83 -9.72
N PRO A 142 -1.29 14.74 -10.35
CA PRO A 142 -1.21 14.38 -11.76
C PRO A 142 -1.81 13.00 -12.00
N ALA A 143 -2.61 12.88 -13.05
CA ALA A 143 -3.15 11.59 -13.46
C ALA A 143 -2.03 10.65 -13.89
N ARG A 144 -1.93 9.49 -13.26
CA ARG A 144 -1.02 8.42 -13.67
C ARG A 144 -1.81 7.26 -14.26
N LYS A 145 -1.28 6.68 -15.31
CA LYS A 145 -1.83 5.46 -15.88
C LYS A 145 -1.20 4.25 -15.20
N LEU A 146 -2.01 3.38 -14.63
CA LEU A 146 -1.53 2.10 -14.07
C LEU A 146 -1.02 1.22 -15.22
N ASP A 147 0.24 0.81 -15.15
CA ASP A 147 0.80 -0.20 -16.03
C ASP A 147 0.77 -1.56 -15.32
N TRP A 148 -0.32 -2.28 -15.49
CA TRP A 148 -0.53 -3.62 -14.92
C TRP A 148 0.48 -4.66 -15.45
N TYR A 149 1.18 -4.36 -16.54
CA TYR A 149 2.17 -5.23 -17.15
C TYR A 149 3.61 -4.95 -16.70
N ALA A 150 3.84 -3.91 -15.90
CA ALA A 150 5.19 -3.56 -15.43
C ALA A 150 5.89 -4.69 -14.66
N GLY A 151 5.13 -5.62 -14.09
CA GLY A 151 5.64 -6.83 -13.43
C GLY A 151 6.12 -7.94 -14.36
N ARG A 152 5.70 -7.96 -15.63
CA ARG A 152 6.03 -9.02 -16.60
C ARG A 152 7.25 -8.70 -17.46
N ARG A 153 7.73 -7.46 -17.47
CA ARG A 153 8.95 -7.09 -18.19
C ARG A 153 10.17 -7.46 -17.35
N SER A 154 10.71 -8.62 -17.63
CA SER A 154 12.07 -8.98 -17.28
C SER A 154 13.04 -7.98 -17.91
N ARG A 155 13.86 -7.34 -17.07
CA ARG A 155 14.93 -6.38 -17.32
C ARG A 155 14.50 -4.98 -17.82
N PRO A 156 14.88 -3.94 -17.09
CA PRO A 156 14.95 -2.62 -17.70
C PRO A 156 16.05 -2.67 -18.75
N ASP A 157 15.70 -2.35 -19.98
CA ASP A 157 16.64 -2.12 -21.04
C ASP A 157 17.54 -0.95 -20.60
N ALA A 158 18.79 -1.25 -20.27
CA ALA A 158 19.78 -0.25 -19.84
C ALA A 158 19.96 0.88 -20.88
N ALA A 159 19.57 0.63 -22.12
CA ALA A 159 19.58 1.61 -23.22
C ALA A 159 18.51 2.70 -23.05
N ARG A 160 17.43 2.49 -22.29
CA ARG A 160 16.37 3.50 -22.11
C ARG A 160 16.62 4.48 -20.97
N LEU A 161 17.51 4.15 -20.03
CA LEU A 161 17.95 5.10 -18.98
C LEU A 161 18.92 6.17 -19.50
N ALA A 162 19.57 5.94 -20.63
CA ALA A 162 20.53 6.87 -21.23
C ALA A 162 19.89 8.02 -22.04
N LEU A 163 18.55 8.03 -22.19
CA LEU A 163 17.83 9.02 -22.98
C LEU A 163 16.97 10.00 -22.18
N LEU A 164 17.18 10.07 -20.86
CA LEU A 164 16.59 11.16 -20.09
C LEU A 164 17.49 12.38 -20.19
N PRO A 165 17.01 13.52 -20.73
CA PRO A 165 17.81 14.74 -20.78
C PRO A 165 18.17 15.17 -19.36
N THR A 166 19.47 15.31 -19.12
CA THR A 166 20.02 15.94 -17.92
C THR A 166 19.91 17.46 -18.08
N ASP A 167 18.70 18.01 -18.10
CA ASP A 167 18.55 19.46 -18.04
C ASP A 167 18.26 19.90 -16.60
N ARG A 168 19.37 20.14 -15.89
CA ARG A 168 19.38 20.91 -14.66
C ARG A 168 19.56 22.37 -15.03
N ARG A 169 18.47 23.12 -15.07
CA ARG A 169 18.48 24.56 -14.73
C ARG A 169 17.13 24.95 -14.19
N LEU A 170 17.07 25.08 -12.88
CA LEU A 170 16.06 25.89 -12.21
C LEU A 170 16.64 27.29 -12.02
N PRO A 171 15.86 28.36 -12.24
CA PRO A 171 16.22 29.71 -11.85
C PRO A 171 16.13 29.88 -10.34
#